data_34d9b55cc794230f1cca081c63c083d7
#
_entry.id   34d9b55cc794230f1cca081c63c083d7
#
_cell.length_a   1.000
_cell.length_b   1.000
_cell.length_c   1.000
_cell.angle_alpha   90.00
_cell.angle_beta   90.00
_cell.angle_gamma   90.00
#
_symmetry.space_group_name_H-M   'P 1'
#
loop_
_entity.id
_entity.type
_entity.pdbx_description
1 polymer ?
#
loop_
_entity_poly.entity_id
_entity_poly.type
_entity_poly.pdbx_seq_one_letter_code
_entity_poly.pdbx_strand_id
1 'polypeptide(L)'
;MPYRTLFVALLWWAFAPLPAQNTLNVDLLGQYNPGDGRASGSWSYVGADGREYALLGAQTGTAILEIGTGGDLAERAFIPGPPSNWREITVVGDHAYVVTEGSGSPHPGMQVIDLSNLPQSAALSTTFNTAFNRGHIIQKAIFEDQPYVYVCGTTTTSGVHIIDVSDPANPQQVGLYQPGYYIHDCHVRGNILFAAAFYEGTMDILDISDPANPVLLNRMSYPGGNTHSMSTTLDMDYLFLCDEQDGLIARMYDITDLTEPVQVATYTANLQSLVHNPYIRGDFMFITHNTEGLRVLDITDPAVPVEVGYFDTYAGQSGGFSGLWSACPYLPSGKILGGNREDGLYVWAFNNTKAGRYYGQVIDSLSGAPIVNAVVTLADNPGLAQTTDFDGAFNGGSLSDAVTLTVERSGYESKTVEVSLQSGTGTNITVALRPIATATTMPLEDQTVLLYPTPAQQSVQVNLPDLPKGTTAILLSMEGQPVQSWQELNTNLLLIERGHTPAGKYLFVLYSPTGQVLTTQPVVFQ
;
A
#
# COMPACT_ATOMS: atom_id res chain seq x y z
N MET A 1 46.34 47.03 -46.34
CA MET A 1 45.54 45.79 -46.07
C MET A 1 45.60 45.53 -44.59
N PRO A 2 44.51 45.71 -43.84
CA PRO A 2 44.52 45.36 -42.41
C PRO A 2 44.05 43.88 -42.20
N TYR A 3 44.82 43.15 -41.41
CA TYR A 3 44.51 41.82 -40.98
C TYR A 3 43.31 41.85 -39.98
N ARG A 4 42.23 41.15 -40.30
CA ARG A 4 41.12 40.92 -39.37
C ARG A 4 41.43 39.62 -38.56
N THR A 5 41.66 39.81 -37.28
CA THR A 5 41.78 38.69 -36.33
C THR A 5 40.40 38.21 -35.97
N LEU A 6 40.09 36.95 -36.28
CA LEU A 6 38.82 36.28 -35.92
C LEU A 6 38.97 35.73 -34.48
N PHE A 7 38.25 36.31 -33.54
CA PHE A 7 38.10 35.73 -32.19
C PHE A 7 37.04 34.63 -32.23
N VAL A 8 37.43 33.39 -32.07
CA VAL A 8 36.52 32.26 -31.83
C VAL A 8 36.28 32.18 -30.32
N ALA A 9 35.09 32.61 -29.88
CA ALA A 9 34.67 32.42 -28.49
C ALA A 9 34.24 30.97 -28.30
N LEU A 10 35.03 30.17 -27.62
CA LEU A 10 34.66 28.85 -27.13
C LEU A 10 33.68 29.03 -25.93
N LEU A 11 32.39 28.82 -26.20
CA LEU A 11 31.38 28.67 -25.15
C LEU A 11 31.60 27.35 -24.42
N TRP A 12 32.19 27.43 -23.25
CA TRP A 12 32.17 26.31 -22.28
C TRP A 12 30.75 26.21 -21.71
N TRP A 13 30.01 25.21 -22.13
CA TRP A 13 28.83 24.78 -21.42
C TRP A 13 29.28 24.16 -20.11
N ALA A 14 29.15 24.88 -19.00
CA ALA A 14 29.26 24.28 -17.67
C ALA A 14 28.04 23.39 -17.47
N PHE A 15 28.22 22.09 -17.59
CA PHE A 15 27.26 21.14 -17.05
C PHE A 15 27.27 21.36 -15.53
N ALA A 16 26.24 22.03 -15.02
CA ALA A 16 25.95 21.96 -13.59
C ALA A 16 25.68 20.47 -13.29
N PRO A 17 26.35 19.87 -12.28
CA PRO A 17 25.98 18.53 -11.87
C PRO A 17 24.51 18.58 -11.45
N LEU A 18 23.67 17.76 -12.08
CA LEU A 18 22.34 17.49 -11.57
C LEU A 18 22.50 17.05 -10.10
N PRO A 19 21.66 17.54 -9.18
CA PRO A 19 21.68 17.00 -7.81
C PRO A 19 21.59 15.48 -7.89
N ALA A 20 22.46 14.80 -7.14
CA ALA A 20 22.45 13.34 -7.11
C ALA A 20 21.03 12.89 -6.70
N GLN A 21 20.35 12.18 -7.59
CA GLN A 21 19.05 11.60 -7.27
C GLN A 21 19.26 10.62 -6.12
N ASN A 22 18.40 10.71 -5.11
CA ASN A 22 18.45 9.80 -3.98
C ASN A 22 17.89 8.45 -4.42
N THR A 23 18.71 7.40 -4.41
CA THR A 23 18.33 6.06 -4.89
C THR A 23 18.86 4.96 -3.98
N LEU A 24 18.14 3.84 -3.94
CA LEU A 24 18.57 2.61 -3.27
C LEU A 24 18.12 1.41 -4.11
N ASN A 25 19.06 0.55 -4.53
CA ASN A 25 18.79 -0.70 -5.25
C ASN A 25 17.97 -0.56 -6.55
N VAL A 26 17.75 0.66 -7.03
CA VAL A 26 17.02 0.99 -8.26
C VAL A 26 17.92 1.85 -9.14
N ASP A 27 18.23 1.36 -10.33
CA ASP A 27 19.11 2.02 -11.30
C ASP A 27 18.29 2.61 -12.45
N LEU A 28 18.57 3.85 -12.83
CA LEU A 28 18.01 4.48 -14.02
C LEU A 28 18.65 3.89 -15.28
N LEU A 29 17.85 3.34 -16.17
CA LEU A 29 18.28 2.81 -17.46
C LEU A 29 18.00 3.78 -18.61
N GLY A 30 16.87 4.46 -18.58
CA GLY A 30 16.46 5.39 -19.63
C GLY A 30 15.39 6.36 -19.19
N GLN A 31 15.28 7.46 -19.95
CA GLN A 31 14.27 8.47 -19.74
C GLN A 31 13.82 9.05 -21.08
N TYR A 32 12.54 9.37 -21.20
CA TYR A 32 11.96 10.03 -22.35
C TYR A 32 10.96 11.09 -21.91
N ASN A 33 11.13 12.31 -22.43
CA ASN A 33 10.20 13.42 -22.19
C ASN A 33 9.56 13.83 -23.53
N PRO A 34 8.22 13.74 -23.68
CA PRO A 34 7.53 14.13 -24.91
C PRO A 34 7.59 15.64 -25.18
N GLY A 35 7.89 16.46 -24.18
CA GLY A 35 8.02 17.92 -24.33
C GLY A 35 6.71 18.66 -24.57
N ASP A 36 5.56 18.00 -24.45
CA ASP A 36 4.23 18.56 -24.71
C ASP A 36 3.46 18.96 -23.44
N GLY A 37 4.11 18.89 -22.29
CA GLY A 37 3.52 19.21 -20.99
C GLY A 37 3.66 18.05 -19.99
N ARG A 38 2.60 17.80 -19.20
CA ARG A 38 2.62 16.77 -18.17
C ARG A 38 2.33 15.38 -18.74
N ALA A 39 3.03 14.39 -18.21
CA ALA A 39 2.71 12.99 -18.43
C ALA A 39 1.95 12.37 -17.23
N SER A 40 1.40 11.17 -17.39
CA SER A 40 0.65 10.48 -16.33
C SER A 40 0.77 8.96 -16.44
N GLY A 41 -0.26 8.25 -16.92
CA GLY A 41 -0.29 6.81 -17.01
C GLY A 41 0.83 6.21 -17.86
N SER A 42 1.35 5.08 -17.44
CA SER A 42 2.32 4.29 -18.22
C SER A 42 1.94 2.82 -18.21
N TRP A 43 2.17 2.15 -19.34
CA TRP A 43 1.91 0.71 -19.47
C TRP A 43 2.96 0.04 -20.34
N SER A 44 3.02 -1.28 -20.30
CA SER A 44 3.96 -2.09 -21.09
C SER A 44 3.25 -2.89 -22.17
N TYR A 45 3.96 -3.17 -23.25
CA TYR A 45 3.56 -4.09 -24.29
C TYR A 45 4.77 -4.93 -24.75
N VAL A 46 4.53 -6.17 -25.10
CA VAL A 46 5.54 -7.06 -25.69
C VAL A 46 5.06 -7.50 -27.07
N GLY A 47 5.79 -7.12 -28.11
CA GLY A 47 5.47 -7.49 -29.47
C GLY A 47 5.65 -8.98 -29.73
N ALA A 48 5.05 -9.49 -30.81
CA ALA A 48 5.16 -10.89 -31.22
C ALA A 48 6.62 -11.35 -31.51
N ASP A 49 7.50 -10.40 -31.77
CA ASP A 49 8.95 -10.62 -31.97
C ASP A 49 9.75 -10.58 -30.66
N GLY A 50 9.08 -10.42 -29.51
CA GLY A 50 9.68 -10.35 -28.18
C GLY A 50 10.27 -9.00 -27.80
N ARG A 51 10.13 -7.97 -28.63
CA ARG A 51 10.54 -6.60 -28.28
C ARG A 51 9.61 -6.01 -27.24
N GLU A 52 10.19 -5.24 -26.35
CA GLU A 52 9.47 -4.55 -25.27
C GLU A 52 9.17 -3.11 -25.64
N TYR A 53 8.00 -2.64 -25.28
CA TYR A 53 7.54 -1.29 -25.55
C TYR A 53 6.96 -0.68 -24.27
N ALA A 54 7.15 0.64 -24.14
CA ALA A 54 6.47 1.47 -23.18
C ALA A 54 5.41 2.33 -23.86
N LEU A 55 4.26 2.44 -23.25
CA LEU A 55 3.22 3.39 -23.61
C LEU A 55 3.16 4.45 -22.52
N LEU A 56 3.19 5.73 -22.94
CA LEU A 56 3.14 6.86 -22.01
C LEU A 56 1.96 7.77 -22.34
N GLY A 57 1.14 8.05 -21.35
CA GLY A 57 0.10 9.08 -21.40
C GLY A 57 0.73 10.47 -21.33
N ALA A 58 0.91 11.10 -22.50
CA ALA A 58 1.36 12.48 -22.63
C ALA A 58 0.16 13.46 -22.63
N GLN A 59 0.40 14.75 -22.48
CA GLN A 59 -0.67 15.74 -22.38
C GLN A 59 -1.57 15.78 -23.63
N THR A 60 -1.00 15.62 -24.82
CA THR A 60 -1.73 15.75 -26.09
C THR A 60 -1.97 14.42 -26.83
N GLY A 61 -1.54 13.29 -26.23
CA GLY A 61 -1.69 11.98 -26.86
C GLY A 61 -1.00 10.86 -26.10
N THR A 62 -0.80 9.74 -26.76
CA THR A 62 -0.10 8.57 -26.23
C THR A 62 1.18 8.35 -27.03
N ALA A 63 2.34 8.39 -26.37
CA ALA A 63 3.62 8.03 -26.95
C ALA A 63 3.84 6.52 -26.83
N ILE A 64 4.37 5.88 -27.90
CA ILE A 64 4.71 4.46 -27.96
C ILE A 64 6.19 4.35 -28.26
N LEU A 65 6.93 3.76 -27.34
CA LEU A 65 8.38 3.74 -27.29
C LEU A 65 8.90 2.31 -27.30
N GLU A 66 9.79 1.96 -28.20
CA GLU A 66 10.56 0.71 -28.12
C GLU A 66 11.64 0.86 -27.05
N ILE A 67 11.82 -0.18 -26.24
CA ILE A 67 12.80 -0.22 -25.17
C ILE A 67 13.95 -1.13 -25.59
N GLY A 68 15.13 -0.55 -25.76
CA GLY A 68 16.35 -1.30 -26.03
C GLY A 68 16.81 -2.14 -24.83
N THR A 69 17.75 -3.04 -25.06
CA THR A 69 18.28 -3.91 -24.01
C THR A 69 18.89 -3.14 -22.85
N GLY A 70 19.53 -2.01 -23.13
CA GLY A 70 20.11 -1.11 -22.13
C GLY A 70 19.11 -0.15 -21.48
N GLY A 71 17.85 -0.14 -21.93
CA GLY A 71 16.82 0.80 -21.46
C GLY A 71 16.70 2.08 -22.31
N ASP A 72 17.50 2.20 -23.37
CA ASP A 72 17.37 3.28 -24.35
C ASP A 72 16.00 3.25 -25.01
N LEU A 73 15.44 4.43 -25.28
CA LEU A 73 14.07 4.59 -25.74
C LEU A 73 14.03 5.19 -27.15
N ALA A 74 13.23 4.56 -28.02
CA ALA A 74 12.99 5.03 -29.38
C ALA A 74 11.50 5.19 -29.65
N GLU A 75 11.01 6.42 -29.85
CA GLU A 75 9.62 6.64 -30.24
C GLU A 75 9.30 5.96 -31.56
N ARG A 76 8.26 5.13 -31.58
CA ARG A 76 7.75 4.43 -32.76
C ARG A 76 6.47 5.04 -33.28
N ALA A 77 5.66 5.60 -32.40
CA ALA A 77 4.44 6.30 -32.77
C ALA A 77 4.02 7.28 -31.67
N PHE A 78 3.28 8.30 -32.08
CA PHE A 78 2.52 9.19 -31.18
C PHE A 78 1.08 9.26 -31.67
N ILE A 79 0.13 8.86 -30.83
CA ILE A 79 -1.29 8.83 -31.18
C ILE A 79 -1.97 10.05 -30.51
N PRO A 80 -2.40 11.05 -31.29
CA PRO A 80 -3.07 12.23 -30.72
C PRO A 80 -4.36 11.87 -29.99
N GLY A 81 -4.65 12.61 -28.94
CA GLY A 81 -5.89 12.47 -28.15
C GLY A 81 -6.33 13.80 -27.54
N PRO A 82 -7.48 13.85 -26.86
CA PRO A 82 -7.93 15.06 -26.18
C PRO A 82 -6.89 15.55 -25.20
N PRO A 83 -6.53 16.83 -25.17
CA PRO A 83 -5.57 17.36 -24.20
C PRO A 83 -6.03 17.11 -22.76
N SER A 84 -5.14 16.56 -21.95
CA SER A 84 -5.42 16.24 -20.56
C SER A 84 -4.13 16.08 -19.75
N ASN A 85 -4.18 16.38 -18.46
CA ASN A 85 -3.12 16.09 -17.51
C ASN A 85 -3.19 14.64 -16.98
N TRP A 86 -4.28 13.94 -17.27
CA TRP A 86 -4.54 12.56 -16.82
C TRP A 86 -4.97 11.73 -18.01
N ARG A 87 -4.17 10.74 -18.31
CA ARG A 87 -4.39 9.78 -19.41
C ARG A 87 -3.90 8.43 -18.93
N GLU A 88 -4.84 7.48 -18.83
CA GLU A 88 -4.56 6.14 -18.32
C GLU A 88 -4.64 5.12 -19.44
N ILE A 89 -3.81 4.08 -19.34
CA ILE A 89 -3.54 3.13 -20.41
C ILE A 89 -3.53 1.71 -19.84
N THR A 90 -4.17 0.79 -20.55
CA THR A 90 -3.98 -0.65 -20.36
C THR A 90 -3.84 -1.35 -21.71
N VAL A 91 -3.33 -2.59 -21.74
CA VAL A 91 -3.14 -3.35 -22.96
C VAL A 91 -3.78 -4.73 -22.82
N VAL A 92 -4.63 -5.11 -23.78
CA VAL A 92 -5.22 -6.45 -23.92
C VAL A 92 -4.87 -6.99 -25.31
N GLY A 93 -4.21 -8.14 -25.37
CA GLY A 93 -3.65 -8.65 -26.62
C GLY A 93 -2.72 -7.65 -27.29
N ASP A 94 -2.91 -7.40 -28.58
CA ASP A 94 -2.13 -6.46 -29.36
C ASP A 94 -2.76 -5.06 -29.46
N HIS A 95 -3.65 -4.70 -28.51
CA HIS A 95 -4.30 -3.40 -28.53
C HIS A 95 -4.15 -2.68 -27.20
N ALA A 96 -3.84 -1.38 -27.28
CA ALA A 96 -3.88 -0.48 -26.13
C ALA A 96 -5.23 0.22 -26.05
N TYR A 97 -5.76 0.31 -24.84
CA TYR A 97 -7.00 0.99 -24.49
C TYR A 97 -6.67 2.18 -23.63
N VAL A 98 -7.06 3.36 -24.08
CA VAL A 98 -6.63 4.62 -23.45
C VAL A 98 -7.85 5.48 -23.14
N VAL A 99 -7.96 5.91 -21.88
CA VAL A 99 -8.94 6.89 -21.43
C VAL A 99 -8.26 8.17 -20.97
N THR A 100 -9.01 9.26 -20.93
CA THR A 100 -8.53 10.55 -20.46
C THR A 100 -9.68 11.39 -19.92
N GLU A 101 -9.38 12.31 -19.03
CA GLU A 101 -10.35 13.31 -18.57
C GLU A 101 -10.63 14.42 -19.60
N GLY A 102 -9.82 14.51 -20.63
CA GLY A 102 -10.10 15.39 -21.78
C GLY A 102 -11.30 14.91 -22.58
N SER A 103 -12.22 15.80 -22.91
CA SER A 103 -13.44 15.48 -23.68
C SER A 103 -13.49 16.16 -25.04
N GLY A 104 -12.44 16.89 -25.39
CA GLY A 104 -12.33 17.62 -26.65
C GLY A 104 -11.90 16.75 -27.83
N SER A 105 -11.71 17.40 -28.98
CA SER A 105 -11.08 16.80 -30.17
C SER A 105 -9.57 16.74 -30.02
N PRO A 106 -8.87 15.75 -30.61
CA PRO A 106 -9.42 14.64 -31.39
C PRO A 106 -9.82 13.44 -30.53
N HIS A 107 -10.76 12.64 -31.03
CA HIS A 107 -11.07 11.28 -30.55
C HIS A 107 -11.45 11.15 -29.06
N PRO A 108 -12.55 11.82 -28.58
CA PRO A 108 -13.03 11.65 -27.20
C PRO A 108 -13.54 10.24 -26.94
N GLY A 109 -13.51 9.80 -25.68
CA GLY A 109 -13.87 8.47 -25.25
C GLY A 109 -12.67 7.57 -25.03
N MET A 110 -12.85 6.26 -25.06
CA MET A 110 -11.76 5.28 -24.98
C MET A 110 -11.16 5.07 -26.38
N GLN A 111 -9.91 5.44 -26.57
CA GLN A 111 -9.17 5.18 -27.79
C GLN A 111 -8.69 3.71 -27.79
N VAL A 112 -8.79 3.04 -28.93
CA VAL A 112 -8.24 1.70 -29.19
C VAL A 112 -7.12 1.83 -30.19
N ILE A 113 -5.91 1.49 -29.79
CA ILE A 113 -4.68 1.64 -30.57
C ILE A 113 -4.18 0.26 -30.94
N ASP A 114 -4.05 -0.02 -32.23
CA ASP A 114 -3.46 -1.25 -32.75
C ASP A 114 -1.93 -1.17 -32.65
N LEU A 115 -1.33 -2.12 -31.94
CA LEU A 115 0.11 -2.28 -31.71
C LEU A 115 0.72 -3.42 -32.53
N SER A 116 -0.10 -4.20 -33.24
CA SER A 116 0.30 -5.46 -33.91
C SER A 116 1.39 -5.27 -34.97
N ASN A 117 1.48 -4.08 -35.58
CA ASN A 117 2.47 -3.78 -36.60
C ASN A 117 3.77 -3.18 -36.07
N LEU A 118 3.96 -3.12 -34.74
CA LEU A 118 5.23 -2.66 -34.17
C LEU A 118 6.37 -3.64 -34.53
N PRO A 119 7.58 -3.15 -34.78
CA PRO A 119 8.09 -1.80 -34.57
C PRO A 119 7.83 -0.81 -35.72
N GLN A 120 7.14 -1.21 -36.78
CA GLN A 120 6.98 -0.37 -37.99
C GLN A 120 6.01 0.79 -37.73
N SER A 121 4.88 0.51 -37.09
CA SER A 121 3.86 1.52 -36.76
C SER A 121 2.90 1.05 -35.68
N ALA A 122 2.26 2.00 -35.00
CA ALA A 122 1.01 1.80 -34.28
C ALA A 122 0.00 2.84 -34.76
N ALA A 123 -1.29 2.52 -34.69
CA ALA A 123 -2.33 3.39 -35.21
C ALA A 123 -3.60 3.35 -34.37
N LEU A 124 -4.35 4.46 -34.32
CA LEU A 124 -5.70 4.47 -33.77
C LEU A 124 -6.60 3.59 -34.64
N SER A 125 -7.13 2.52 -34.06
CA SER A 125 -8.05 1.59 -34.71
C SER A 125 -9.49 2.12 -34.68
N THR A 126 -9.97 2.46 -33.48
CA THR A 126 -11.31 2.97 -33.26
C THR A 126 -11.37 3.80 -31.97
N THR A 127 -12.55 4.38 -31.70
CA THR A 127 -12.84 5.08 -30.45
C THR A 127 -14.20 4.62 -29.94
N PHE A 128 -14.24 4.13 -28.70
CA PHE A 128 -15.48 3.80 -28.01
C PHE A 128 -15.96 5.02 -27.22
N ASN A 129 -17.11 5.58 -27.61
CA ASN A 129 -17.69 6.76 -26.99
C ASN A 129 -19.22 6.67 -26.82
N THR A 130 -19.77 5.47 -26.94
CA THR A 130 -21.23 5.24 -26.82
C THR A 130 -21.72 5.27 -25.39
N ALA A 131 -20.86 4.93 -24.41
CA ALA A 131 -21.21 4.93 -23.00
C ALA A 131 -20.66 6.15 -22.24
N PHE A 132 -19.50 6.65 -22.64
CA PHE A 132 -18.86 7.81 -22.02
C PHE A 132 -17.92 8.53 -23.01
N ASN A 133 -17.64 9.82 -22.76
CA ASN A 133 -16.68 10.62 -23.54
C ASN A 133 -15.38 10.90 -22.80
N ARG A 134 -15.33 10.60 -21.50
CA ARG A 134 -14.16 10.74 -20.61
C ARG A 134 -14.16 9.60 -19.62
N GLY A 135 -12.97 9.15 -19.23
CA GLY A 135 -12.74 8.24 -18.12
C GLY A 135 -11.49 8.66 -17.37
N HIS A 136 -11.46 8.45 -16.07
CA HIS A 136 -10.31 8.77 -15.24
C HIS A 136 -9.32 7.61 -15.21
N ILE A 137 -9.78 6.42 -14.87
CA ILE A 137 -8.98 5.19 -14.77
C ILE A 137 -9.48 4.15 -15.76
N ILE A 138 -8.55 3.36 -16.30
CA ILE A 138 -8.82 2.13 -17.03
C ILE A 138 -7.93 1.01 -16.51
N GLN A 139 -8.53 -0.11 -16.16
CA GLN A 139 -7.86 -1.28 -15.62
C GLN A 139 -8.19 -2.54 -16.42
N LYS A 140 -7.38 -3.58 -16.25
CA LYS A 140 -7.67 -4.95 -16.67
C LYS A 140 -7.30 -5.93 -15.55
N ALA A 141 -7.74 -7.18 -15.64
CA ALA A 141 -7.22 -8.24 -14.80
C ALA A 141 -5.74 -8.52 -15.17
N ILE A 142 -4.81 -8.21 -14.25
CA ILE A 142 -3.37 -8.34 -14.49
C ILE A 142 -2.97 -9.81 -14.40
N PHE A 143 -2.12 -10.29 -15.34
CA PHE A 143 -1.69 -11.67 -15.49
C PHE A 143 -2.81 -12.66 -15.85
N GLU A 144 -3.93 -12.17 -16.35
CA GLU A 144 -5.06 -12.96 -16.80
C GLU A 144 -5.41 -12.62 -18.25
N ASP A 145 -5.80 -13.63 -19.02
CA ASP A 145 -6.20 -13.48 -20.41
C ASP A 145 -7.74 -13.29 -20.47
N GLN A 146 -8.21 -12.19 -19.90
CA GLN A 146 -9.62 -11.81 -19.95
C GLN A 146 -9.82 -10.69 -20.97
N PRO A 147 -10.85 -10.75 -21.82
CA PRO A 147 -11.11 -9.74 -22.86
C PRO A 147 -11.91 -8.57 -22.33
N TYR A 148 -11.66 -8.15 -21.09
CA TYR A 148 -12.40 -7.04 -20.47
C TYR A 148 -11.47 -5.92 -20.03
N VAL A 149 -11.96 -4.69 -20.18
CA VAL A 149 -11.39 -3.52 -19.53
C VAL A 149 -12.44 -2.85 -18.65
N TYR A 150 -11.99 -2.28 -17.55
CA TYR A 150 -12.82 -1.68 -16.51
C TYR A 150 -12.52 -0.20 -16.44
N VAL A 151 -13.55 0.65 -16.62
CA VAL A 151 -13.36 2.11 -16.70
C VAL A 151 -14.12 2.79 -15.57
N CYS A 152 -13.38 3.57 -14.77
CA CYS A 152 -13.90 4.36 -13.65
C CYS A 152 -13.80 5.86 -13.91
N GLY A 153 -14.47 6.67 -13.08
CA GLY A 153 -14.38 8.13 -13.16
C GLY A 153 -14.94 8.71 -14.44
N THR A 154 -16.01 8.11 -15.01
CA THR A 154 -16.63 8.58 -16.24
C THR A 154 -17.61 9.74 -15.97
N THR A 155 -17.96 10.48 -17.02
CA THR A 155 -18.92 11.59 -16.92
C THR A 155 -20.39 11.18 -16.94
N THR A 156 -20.67 9.94 -17.32
CA THR A 156 -22.05 9.44 -17.48
C THR A 156 -22.57 8.74 -16.26
N THR A 157 -21.68 8.05 -15.55
CA THR A 157 -21.98 7.38 -14.29
C THR A 157 -20.83 7.55 -13.33
N SER A 158 -21.09 7.41 -12.05
CA SER A 158 -20.05 7.43 -11.02
C SER A 158 -19.49 6.03 -10.70
N GLY A 159 -19.84 5.01 -11.48
CA GLY A 159 -19.51 3.61 -11.22
C GLY A 159 -18.39 3.06 -12.08
N VAL A 160 -18.39 1.73 -12.25
CA VAL A 160 -17.40 0.98 -13.05
C VAL A 160 -18.08 0.44 -14.30
N HIS A 161 -17.63 0.87 -15.47
CA HIS A 161 -18.04 0.31 -16.75
C HIS A 161 -17.22 -0.94 -17.07
N ILE A 162 -17.86 -2.04 -17.43
CA ILE A 162 -17.21 -3.28 -17.89
C ILE A 162 -17.38 -3.36 -19.40
N ILE A 163 -16.26 -3.27 -20.11
CA ILE A 163 -16.22 -3.23 -21.57
C ILE A 163 -15.60 -4.52 -22.09
N ASP A 164 -16.36 -5.27 -22.90
CA ASP A 164 -15.84 -6.40 -23.68
C ASP A 164 -15.03 -5.86 -24.87
N VAL A 165 -13.79 -6.28 -24.97
CA VAL A 165 -12.83 -5.91 -25.99
C VAL A 165 -12.33 -7.14 -26.79
N SER A 166 -13.08 -8.24 -26.77
CA SER A 166 -12.79 -9.45 -27.57
C SER A 166 -12.75 -9.16 -29.08
N ASP A 167 -13.56 -8.20 -29.55
CA ASP A 167 -13.42 -7.56 -30.85
C ASP A 167 -12.90 -6.12 -30.67
N PRO A 168 -11.58 -5.88 -30.81
CA PRO A 168 -11.00 -4.55 -30.63
C PRO A 168 -11.56 -3.48 -31.58
N ALA A 169 -12.08 -3.89 -32.76
CA ALA A 169 -12.69 -2.97 -33.72
C ALA A 169 -14.08 -2.49 -33.28
N ASN A 170 -14.72 -3.21 -32.36
CA ASN A 170 -16.10 -2.96 -31.94
C ASN A 170 -16.31 -3.25 -30.44
N PRO A 171 -15.64 -2.54 -29.53
CA PRO A 171 -15.81 -2.71 -28.09
C PRO A 171 -17.26 -2.53 -27.65
N GLN A 172 -17.72 -3.33 -26.67
CA GLN A 172 -19.10 -3.31 -26.19
C GLN A 172 -19.15 -3.17 -24.67
N GLN A 173 -19.97 -2.26 -24.15
CA GLN A 173 -20.28 -2.29 -22.73
C GLN A 173 -21.17 -3.49 -22.42
N VAL A 174 -20.70 -4.40 -21.59
CA VAL A 174 -21.44 -5.61 -21.18
C VAL A 174 -21.94 -5.55 -19.75
N GLY A 175 -21.36 -4.68 -18.92
CA GLY A 175 -21.78 -4.51 -17.54
C GLY A 175 -21.56 -3.10 -17.00
N LEU A 176 -22.20 -2.81 -15.87
CA LEU A 176 -22.08 -1.55 -15.16
C LEU A 176 -22.35 -1.77 -13.66
N TYR A 177 -21.36 -1.49 -12.83
CA TYR A 177 -21.57 -1.31 -11.40
C TYR A 177 -21.85 0.15 -11.10
N GLN A 178 -23.04 0.47 -10.60
CA GLN A 178 -23.47 1.85 -10.34
C GLN A 178 -24.05 1.98 -8.92
N PRO A 179 -23.18 2.18 -7.90
CA PRO A 179 -23.60 2.21 -6.51
C PRO A 179 -24.30 3.51 -6.08
N GLY A 180 -24.28 4.54 -6.93
CA GLY A 180 -24.85 5.87 -6.62
C GLY A 180 -23.86 6.87 -6.00
N TYR A 181 -22.60 6.51 -5.86
CA TYR A 181 -21.48 7.36 -5.44
C TYR A 181 -20.28 7.14 -6.38
N TYR A 182 -19.26 7.98 -6.21
CA TYR A 182 -18.10 8.01 -7.10
C TYR A 182 -17.12 6.87 -6.81
N ILE A 183 -16.87 6.04 -7.83
CA ILE A 183 -15.79 5.06 -7.86
C ILE A 183 -14.63 5.68 -8.63
N HIS A 184 -13.50 5.84 -7.93
CA HIS A 184 -12.30 6.47 -8.47
C HIS A 184 -11.47 5.51 -9.30
N ASP A 185 -11.12 4.35 -8.72
CA ASP A 185 -10.31 3.29 -9.33
C ASP A 185 -10.89 1.92 -9.02
N CYS A 186 -10.41 0.89 -9.71
CA CYS A 186 -10.75 -0.49 -9.43
C CYS A 186 -9.56 -1.42 -9.69
N HIS A 187 -9.54 -2.55 -9.01
CA HIS A 187 -8.61 -3.64 -9.24
C HIS A 187 -9.38 -4.93 -9.48
N VAL A 188 -8.93 -5.74 -10.43
CA VAL A 188 -9.60 -6.99 -10.77
C VAL A 188 -8.61 -8.15 -10.68
N ARG A 189 -9.05 -9.21 -10.01
CA ARG A 189 -8.35 -10.48 -9.92
C ARG A 189 -9.37 -11.62 -9.96
N GLY A 190 -9.22 -12.54 -10.93
CA GLY A 190 -10.21 -13.60 -11.16
C GLY A 190 -11.59 -13.00 -11.43
N ASN A 191 -12.56 -13.43 -10.66
CA ASN A 191 -13.92 -12.94 -10.72
C ASN A 191 -14.24 -11.90 -9.63
N ILE A 192 -13.23 -11.34 -8.97
CA ILE A 192 -13.41 -10.33 -7.93
C ILE A 192 -12.96 -8.97 -8.43
N LEU A 193 -13.81 -7.97 -8.24
CA LEU A 193 -13.52 -6.58 -8.49
C LEU A 193 -13.53 -5.81 -7.16
N PHE A 194 -12.45 -5.09 -6.89
CA PHE A 194 -12.33 -4.15 -5.79
C PHE A 194 -12.52 -2.75 -6.35
N ALA A 195 -13.43 -1.96 -5.77
CA ALA A 195 -13.77 -0.63 -6.27
C ALA A 195 -13.55 0.44 -5.20
N ALA A 196 -12.76 1.45 -5.53
CA ALA A 196 -12.39 2.55 -4.64
C ALA A 196 -13.51 3.60 -4.59
N ALA A 197 -14.32 3.59 -3.54
CA ALA A 197 -15.34 4.61 -3.27
C ALA A 197 -14.71 5.82 -2.56
N PHE A 198 -14.08 6.69 -3.34
CA PHE A 198 -13.15 7.72 -2.90
C PHE A 198 -13.72 8.64 -1.81
N TYR A 199 -14.87 9.28 -2.08
CA TYR A 199 -15.46 10.25 -1.15
C TYR A 199 -16.19 9.59 0.03
N GLU A 200 -16.55 8.30 -0.12
CA GLU A 200 -17.14 7.51 0.95
C GLU A 200 -16.07 6.97 1.91
N GLY A 201 -14.79 6.96 1.49
CA GLY A 201 -13.71 6.38 2.27
C GLY A 201 -13.89 4.88 2.49
N THR A 202 -14.45 4.17 1.49
CA THR A 202 -14.74 2.74 1.55
C THR A 202 -14.24 2.03 0.30
N MET A 203 -14.06 0.72 0.40
CA MET A 203 -13.79 -0.15 -0.73
C MET A 203 -14.94 -1.16 -0.89
N ASP A 204 -15.53 -1.21 -2.07
CA ASP A 204 -16.52 -2.22 -2.41
C ASP A 204 -15.84 -3.45 -3.00
N ILE A 205 -16.27 -4.63 -2.59
CA ILE A 205 -15.79 -5.93 -3.08
C ILE A 205 -16.95 -6.59 -3.82
N LEU A 206 -16.76 -6.91 -5.11
CA LEU A 206 -17.81 -7.41 -5.97
C LEU A 206 -17.42 -8.76 -6.59
N ASP A 207 -18.42 -9.64 -6.74
CA ASP A 207 -18.38 -10.78 -7.65
C ASP A 207 -18.78 -10.30 -9.05
N ILE A 208 -17.91 -10.52 -10.02
CA ILE A 208 -18.09 -10.23 -11.44
C ILE A 208 -18.01 -11.49 -12.31
N SER A 209 -18.29 -12.67 -11.74
CA SER A 209 -18.36 -13.94 -12.49
C SER A 209 -19.36 -13.88 -13.65
N ASP A 210 -20.42 -13.08 -13.50
CA ASP A 210 -21.25 -12.58 -14.58
C ASP A 210 -20.97 -11.08 -14.77
N PRO A 211 -20.17 -10.68 -15.76
CA PRO A 211 -19.82 -9.26 -15.97
C PRO A 211 -21.07 -8.37 -16.20
N ALA A 212 -22.17 -8.94 -16.70
CA ALA A 212 -23.41 -8.19 -16.93
C ALA A 212 -24.16 -7.85 -15.63
N ASN A 213 -23.91 -8.59 -14.56
CA ASN A 213 -24.61 -8.47 -13.28
C ASN A 213 -23.61 -8.47 -12.10
N PRO A 214 -22.79 -7.43 -11.91
CA PRO A 214 -21.90 -7.33 -10.77
C PRO A 214 -22.67 -7.38 -9.44
N VAL A 215 -22.22 -8.23 -8.49
CA VAL A 215 -22.86 -8.43 -7.19
C VAL A 215 -21.96 -7.93 -6.07
N LEU A 216 -22.44 -6.99 -5.26
CA LEU A 216 -21.71 -6.52 -4.09
C LEU A 216 -21.66 -7.65 -3.04
N LEU A 217 -20.45 -8.09 -2.69
CA LEU A 217 -20.17 -9.07 -1.64
C LEU A 217 -19.96 -8.38 -0.28
N ASN A 218 -19.17 -7.32 -0.26
CA ASN A 218 -18.84 -6.60 0.96
C ASN A 218 -18.53 -5.14 0.66
N ARG A 219 -18.68 -4.29 1.68
CA ARG A 219 -18.18 -2.91 1.72
C ARG A 219 -17.30 -2.73 2.93
N MET A 220 -16.02 -2.62 2.71
CA MET A 220 -15.03 -2.40 3.75
C MET A 220 -14.93 -0.91 4.08
N SER A 221 -15.09 -0.58 5.37
CA SER A 221 -14.83 0.76 5.90
C SER A 221 -13.58 0.75 6.77
N TYR A 222 -12.83 1.83 6.76
CA TYR A 222 -11.63 2.00 7.58
C TYR A 222 -11.43 3.48 7.97
N PRO A 223 -10.66 3.78 9.04
CA PRO A 223 -10.51 5.15 9.53
C PRO A 223 -9.78 6.06 8.54
N GLY A 224 -10.36 7.21 8.23
CA GLY A 224 -9.70 8.33 7.55
C GLY A 224 -9.46 8.13 6.05
N GLY A 225 -10.18 7.22 5.39
CA GLY A 225 -9.94 6.88 4.00
C GLY A 225 -10.35 7.98 3.00
N ASN A 226 -9.50 8.19 1.99
CA ASN A 226 -9.81 8.71 0.67
C ASN A 226 -9.41 7.61 -0.32
N THR A 227 -10.21 6.53 -0.32
CA THR A 227 -9.90 5.28 -1.02
C THR A 227 -9.58 5.52 -2.48
N HIS A 228 -8.31 5.35 -2.86
CA HIS A 228 -7.85 5.73 -4.19
C HIS A 228 -7.59 4.51 -5.08
N SER A 229 -6.63 3.69 -4.71
CA SER A 229 -6.17 2.58 -5.55
C SER A 229 -5.80 1.36 -4.71
N MET A 230 -5.76 0.19 -5.33
CA MET A 230 -5.44 -1.05 -4.65
C MET A 230 -4.78 -2.05 -5.59
N SER A 231 -4.09 -3.03 -5.00
CA SER A 231 -3.54 -4.20 -5.69
C SER A 231 -3.52 -5.41 -4.77
N THR A 232 -3.80 -6.60 -5.30
CA THR A 232 -3.76 -7.86 -4.54
C THR A 232 -2.49 -8.65 -4.83
N THR A 233 -2.09 -9.50 -3.88
CA THR A 233 -1.14 -10.60 -4.15
C THR A 233 -1.74 -11.57 -5.16
N LEU A 234 -0.88 -12.39 -5.81
CA LEU A 234 -1.32 -13.31 -6.86
C LEU A 234 -2.26 -14.40 -6.35
N ASP A 235 -2.06 -14.83 -5.10
CA ASP A 235 -2.88 -15.82 -4.38
C ASP A 235 -4.20 -15.27 -3.85
N MET A 236 -4.41 -13.94 -3.91
CA MET A 236 -5.57 -13.26 -3.34
C MET A 236 -5.66 -13.32 -1.80
N ASP A 237 -4.57 -13.59 -1.12
CA ASP A 237 -4.55 -13.62 0.34
C ASP A 237 -4.41 -12.23 0.95
N TYR A 238 -3.77 -11.29 0.23
CA TYR A 238 -3.53 -9.92 0.72
C TYR A 238 -3.88 -8.86 -0.31
N LEU A 239 -4.30 -7.69 0.21
CA LEU A 239 -4.61 -6.50 -0.56
C LEU A 239 -3.88 -5.29 0.01
N PHE A 240 -3.21 -4.52 -0.86
CA PHE A 240 -2.73 -3.18 -0.58
C PHE A 240 -3.75 -2.14 -0.99
N LEU A 241 -3.98 -1.17 -0.10
CA LEU A 241 -4.88 -0.05 -0.30
C LEU A 241 -4.14 1.26 -0.08
N CYS A 242 -4.25 2.18 -1.03
CA CYS A 242 -3.68 3.52 -0.95
C CYS A 242 -4.79 4.58 -0.88
N ASP A 243 -4.50 5.66 -0.15
CA ASP A 243 -5.35 6.83 -0.01
C ASP A 243 -4.70 8.04 -0.70
N GLU A 244 -5.46 8.81 -1.46
CA GLU A 244 -4.95 9.98 -2.18
C GLU A 244 -5.10 11.28 -1.37
N GLN A 245 -4.41 11.33 -0.24
CA GLN A 245 -4.35 12.53 0.59
C GLN A 245 -3.04 12.58 1.36
N ASP A 246 -2.38 13.75 1.35
CA ASP A 246 -1.22 13.99 2.20
C ASP A 246 -1.59 13.73 3.67
N GLY A 247 -0.71 13.06 4.40
CA GLY A 247 -0.94 12.68 5.80
C GLY A 247 -1.61 11.31 6.00
N LEU A 248 -2.08 10.66 4.93
CA LEU A 248 -2.57 9.29 4.98
C LEU A 248 -1.49 8.27 4.61
N ILE A 249 -1.69 7.04 5.02
CA ILE A 249 -0.74 5.92 4.85
C ILE A 249 -1.39 4.80 4.06
N ALA A 250 -0.59 4.05 3.29
CA ALA A 250 -1.05 2.81 2.69
C ALA A 250 -1.29 1.74 3.77
N ARG A 251 -2.28 0.87 3.53
CA ARG A 251 -2.66 -0.23 4.42
C ARG A 251 -2.60 -1.56 3.70
N MET A 252 -2.18 -2.58 4.41
CA MET A 252 -2.24 -3.95 3.92
C MET A 252 -3.28 -4.73 4.74
N TYR A 253 -4.11 -5.47 4.03
CA TYR A 253 -5.16 -6.29 4.60
C TYR A 253 -4.95 -7.76 4.21
N ASP A 254 -5.13 -8.65 5.18
CA ASP A 254 -5.45 -10.05 4.92
C ASP A 254 -6.90 -10.10 4.41
N ILE A 255 -7.09 -10.64 3.20
CA ILE A 255 -8.38 -10.76 2.51
C ILE A 255 -8.75 -12.23 2.23
N THR A 256 -8.16 -13.17 2.94
CA THR A 256 -8.51 -14.60 2.85
C THR A 256 -10.01 -14.81 3.14
N ASP A 257 -10.61 -13.94 3.95
CA ASP A 257 -12.06 -13.77 4.07
C ASP A 257 -12.45 -12.40 3.52
N LEU A 258 -13.05 -12.38 2.32
CA LEU A 258 -13.52 -11.15 1.67
C LEU A 258 -14.63 -10.43 2.44
N THR A 259 -15.29 -11.09 3.39
CA THR A 259 -16.35 -10.50 4.22
C THR A 259 -15.83 -9.82 5.47
N GLU A 260 -14.62 -10.17 5.93
CA GLU A 260 -13.97 -9.63 7.13
C GLU A 260 -12.47 -9.35 6.89
N PRO A 261 -12.10 -8.41 5.98
CA PRO A 261 -10.69 -8.04 5.76
C PRO A 261 -10.03 -7.54 7.06
N VAL A 262 -8.82 -8.03 7.36
CA VAL A 262 -8.08 -7.70 8.58
C VAL A 262 -6.83 -6.90 8.25
N GLN A 263 -6.68 -5.69 8.79
CA GLN A 263 -5.46 -4.91 8.59
C GLN A 263 -4.26 -5.58 9.28
N VAL A 264 -3.21 -5.88 8.53
CA VAL A 264 -2.00 -6.56 9.03
C VAL A 264 -0.76 -5.68 9.02
N ALA A 265 -0.69 -4.67 8.14
CA ALA A 265 0.44 -3.76 8.07
C ALA A 265 0.05 -2.38 7.53
N THR A 266 0.98 -1.44 7.65
CA THR A 266 0.88 -0.10 7.06
C THR A 266 2.22 0.32 6.49
N TYR A 267 2.19 1.28 5.53
CA TYR A 267 3.41 1.84 4.95
C TYR A 267 3.23 3.31 4.57
N THR A 268 4.28 4.08 4.78
CA THR A 268 4.55 5.35 4.11
C THR A 268 6.05 5.66 4.20
N ALA A 269 6.63 6.21 3.15
CA ALA A 269 7.99 6.73 3.19
C ALA A 269 8.02 8.15 3.79
N ASN A 270 6.96 8.93 3.57
CA ASN A 270 6.84 10.30 4.05
C ASN A 270 5.36 10.69 4.19
N LEU A 271 4.92 11.04 5.39
CA LEU A 271 3.55 11.50 5.65
C LEU A 271 3.17 12.80 4.94
N GLN A 272 4.13 13.56 4.42
CA GLN A 272 3.86 14.80 3.67
C GLN A 272 3.59 14.55 2.18
N SER A 273 3.60 13.30 1.72
CA SER A 273 3.43 12.93 0.32
C SER A 273 2.37 11.85 0.17
N LEU A 274 1.69 11.85 -0.97
CA LEU A 274 0.68 10.85 -1.31
C LEU A 274 1.30 9.46 -1.54
N VAL A 275 0.73 8.42 -0.93
CA VAL A 275 0.96 7.04 -1.33
C VAL A 275 -0.08 6.69 -2.38
N HIS A 276 0.30 6.72 -3.67
CA HIS A 276 -0.65 6.84 -4.76
C HIS A 276 -1.11 5.49 -5.34
N ASN A 277 -0.24 4.78 -6.07
CA ASN A 277 -0.61 3.53 -6.75
C ASN A 277 0.33 2.37 -6.40
N PRO A 278 -0.20 1.21 -5.94
CA PRO A 278 0.56 -0.01 -5.69
C PRO A 278 0.50 -0.94 -6.90
N TYR A 279 1.63 -1.57 -7.23
CA TYR A 279 1.75 -2.57 -8.30
C TYR A 279 2.51 -3.77 -7.76
N ILE A 280 1.92 -4.98 -7.79
CA ILE A 280 2.54 -6.19 -7.24
C ILE A 280 3.08 -7.07 -8.36
N ARG A 281 4.36 -7.47 -8.22
CA ARG A 281 5.04 -8.45 -9.08
C ARG A 281 5.81 -9.44 -8.20
N GLY A 282 5.30 -10.66 -8.09
CA GLY A 282 5.88 -11.68 -7.21
C GLY A 282 5.92 -11.20 -5.76
N ASP A 283 7.10 -11.31 -5.14
CA ASP A 283 7.33 -10.93 -3.75
C ASP A 283 7.63 -9.43 -3.55
N PHE A 284 7.40 -8.60 -4.57
CA PHE A 284 7.68 -7.17 -4.50
C PHE A 284 6.46 -6.33 -4.85
N MET A 285 6.29 -5.25 -4.09
CA MET A 285 5.36 -4.18 -4.40
C MET A 285 6.11 -2.93 -4.80
N PHE A 286 5.72 -2.37 -5.94
CA PHE A 286 6.21 -1.12 -6.49
C PHE A 286 5.15 -0.06 -6.27
N ILE A 287 5.50 1.00 -5.54
CA ILE A 287 4.55 2.06 -5.18
C ILE A 287 4.98 3.36 -5.86
N THR A 288 4.03 4.03 -6.50
CA THR A 288 4.21 5.43 -6.85
C THR A 288 3.86 6.29 -5.64
N HIS A 289 4.84 6.99 -5.10
CA HIS A 289 4.68 7.82 -3.90
C HIS A 289 4.84 9.30 -4.25
N ASN A 290 4.23 9.71 -5.34
CA ASN A 290 4.27 11.05 -5.93
C ASN A 290 5.63 11.74 -5.77
N THR A 291 5.77 12.74 -4.88
CA THR A 291 7.01 13.50 -4.66
C THR A 291 8.15 12.68 -4.05
N GLU A 292 7.89 11.50 -3.54
CA GLU A 292 8.91 10.57 -3.04
C GLU A 292 9.37 9.57 -4.13
N GLY A 293 8.79 9.61 -5.31
CA GLY A 293 9.15 8.80 -6.47
C GLY A 293 8.71 7.33 -6.37
N LEU A 294 9.52 6.43 -6.93
CA LEU A 294 9.30 4.98 -6.87
C LEU A 294 9.78 4.43 -5.53
N ARG A 295 8.93 3.66 -4.85
CA ARG A 295 9.26 2.89 -3.65
C ARG A 295 9.05 1.40 -3.93
N VAL A 296 9.97 0.57 -3.45
CA VAL A 296 9.90 -0.89 -3.64
C VAL A 296 9.91 -1.55 -2.28
N LEU A 297 8.85 -2.30 -1.99
CA LEU A 297 8.74 -3.10 -0.76
C LEU A 297 8.94 -4.58 -1.08
N ASP A 298 9.72 -5.26 -0.28
CA ASP A 298 9.72 -6.71 -0.17
C ASP A 298 8.49 -7.14 0.65
N ILE A 299 7.58 -7.85 0.01
CA ILE A 299 6.34 -8.39 0.57
C ILE A 299 6.35 -9.92 0.60
N THR A 300 7.53 -10.54 0.71
CA THR A 300 7.65 -12.00 0.92
C THR A 300 6.83 -12.44 2.13
N ASP A 301 6.75 -11.60 3.16
CA ASP A 301 5.74 -11.66 4.22
C ASP A 301 4.94 -10.36 4.15
N PRO A 302 3.70 -10.40 3.64
CA PRO A 302 2.87 -9.21 3.50
C PRO A 302 2.47 -8.54 4.80
N ALA A 303 2.47 -9.27 5.93
CA ALA A 303 2.25 -8.69 7.26
C ALA A 303 3.48 -7.93 7.79
N VAL A 304 4.66 -8.11 7.16
CA VAL A 304 5.92 -7.45 7.53
C VAL A 304 6.59 -6.88 6.27
N PRO A 305 5.97 -5.90 5.59
CA PRO A 305 6.55 -5.29 4.40
C PRO A 305 7.80 -4.49 4.77
N VAL A 306 8.86 -4.61 3.96
CA VAL A 306 10.13 -3.90 4.19
C VAL A 306 10.52 -3.13 2.95
N GLU A 307 10.80 -1.83 3.07
CA GLU A 307 11.34 -1.05 1.96
C GLU A 307 12.75 -1.54 1.61
N VAL A 308 12.94 -1.94 0.36
CA VAL A 308 14.18 -2.52 -0.15
C VAL A 308 14.77 -1.75 -1.33
N GLY A 309 14.06 -0.78 -1.85
CA GLY A 309 14.52 0.04 -2.96
C GLY A 309 13.71 1.30 -3.13
N TYR A 310 14.33 2.32 -3.67
CA TYR A 310 13.64 3.54 -4.09
C TYR A 310 14.43 4.31 -5.16
N PHE A 311 13.70 5.16 -5.89
CA PHE A 311 14.26 6.15 -6.80
C PHE A 311 13.43 7.42 -6.72
N ASP A 312 14.02 8.49 -6.20
CA ASP A 312 13.37 9.79 -6.10
C ASP A 312 13.38 10.48 -7.47
N THR A 313 12.17 10.86 -7.95
CA THR A 313 11.99 11.52 -9.25
C THR A 313 11.70 13.03 -9.13
N TYR A 314 11.62 13.58 -7.91
CA TYR A 314 11.17 14.94 -7.70
C TYR A 314 12.05 15.71 -6.72
N ALA A 315 12.69 16.76 -7.22
CA ALA A 315 13.61 17.58 -6.42
C ALA A 315 12.91 18.74 -5.65
N GLY A 316 11.58 18.83 -5.72
CA GLY A 316 10.79 19.87 -5.06
C GLY A 316 10.44 19.56 -3.62
N GLN A 317 9.52 20.35 -3.07
CA GLN A 317 8.99 20.09 -1.73
C GLN A 317 8.00 18.92 -1.76
N SER A 318 8.02 18.07 -0.73
CA SER A 318 7.06 16.98 -0.58
C SER A 318 5.63 17.50 -0.47
N GLY A 319 4.68 16.73 -1.04
CA GLY A 319 3.26 16.98 -1.01
C GLY A 319 2.62 17.27 -2.35
N GLY A 320 1.31 17.01 -2.44
CA GLY A 320 0.49 17.18 -3.62
C GLY A 320 0.81 16.18 -4.74
N PHE A 321 0.42 16.55 -5.98
CA PHE A 321 0.34 15.64 -7.13
C PHE A 321 1.56 15.69 -8.07
N SER A 322 2.69 16.27 -7.69
CA SER A 322 3.91 16.28 -8.49
C SER A 322 4.70 14.99 -8.35
N GLY A 323 5.62 14.73 -9.29
CA GLY A 323 6.48 13.56 -9.26
C GLY A 323 5.90 12.32 -9.95
N LEU A 324 6.12 11.15 -9.39
CA LEU A 324 5.78 9.87 -10.02
C LEU A 324 4.28 9.56 -9.90
N TRP A 325 3.61 9.42 -11.06
CA TRP A 325 2.17 9.17 -11.14
C TRP A 325 1.83 7.69 -11.26
N SER A 326 2.48 6.99 -12.19
CA SER A 326 2.20 5.60 -12.51
C SER A 326 3.47 4.75 -12.56
N ALA A 327 3.35 3.45 -12.34
CA ALA A 327 4.40 2.49 -12.63
C ALA A 327 3.86 1.25 -13.36
N CYS A 328 4.71 0.56 -14.09
CA CYS A 328 4.38 -0.73 -14.70
C CYS A 328 5.60 -1.65 -14.59
N PRO A 329 5.61 -2.56 -13.61
CA PRO A 329 6.72 -3.48 -13.38
C PRO A 329 6.59 -4.82 -14.14
N TYR A 330 5.78 -4.91 -15.19
CA TYR A 330 5.32 -6.19 -15.76
C TYR A 330 6.07 -6.63 -17.01
N LEU A 331 7.16 -5.96 -17.39
CA LEU A 331 7.99 -6.38 -18.51
C LEU A 331 8.74 -7.69 -18.22
N PRO A 332 8.81 -8.64 -19.16
CA PRO A 332 9.53 -9.91 -18.99
C PRO A 332 11.01 -9.72 -18.67
N SER A 333 11.64 -8.65 -19.18
CA SER A 333 13.04 -8.31 -18.84
C SER A 333 13.24 -7.90 -17.39
N GLY A 334 12.15 -7.68 -16.64
CA GLY A 334 12.18 -7.15 -15.27
C GLY A 334 12.36 -5.64 -15.17
N LYS A 335 12.48 -4.92 -16.31
CA LYS A 335 12.49 -3.46 -16.32
C LYS A 335 11.17 -2.92 -15.77
N ILE A 336 11.25 -1.77 -15.13
CA ILE A 336 10.12 -1.07 -14.53
C ILE A 336 9.92 0.24 -15.28
N LEU A 337 8.71 0.52 -15.70
CA LEU A 337 8.34 1.79 -16.31
C LEU A 337 7.72 2.70 -15.25
N GLY A 338 7.91 4.02 -15.40
CA GLY A 338 7.25 5.01 -14.55
C GLY A 338 6.88 6.27 -15.29
N GLY A 339 5.61 6.63 -15.23
CA GLY A 339 5.10 7.90 -15.76
C GLY A 339 5.24 9.00 -14.69
N ASN A 340 6.15 9.95 -14.94
CA ASN A 340 6.38 11.10 -14.06
C ASN A 340 5.75 12.35 -14.69
N ARG A 341 5.10 13.13 -13.86
CA ARG A 341 4.28 14.26 -14.32
C ARG A 341 5.09 15.36 -15.00
N GLU A 342 6.29 15.64 -14.54
CA GLU A 342 7.13 16.72 -15.03
C GLU A 342 8.13 16.26 -16.09
N ASP A 343 8.65 15.03 -15.94
CA ASP A 343 9.82 14.56 -16.68
C ASP A 343 9.53 13.46 -17.71
N GLY A 344 8.27 12.99 -17.79
CA GLY A 344 7.84 11.97 -18.75
C GLY A 344 8.06 10.55 -18.27
N LEU A 345 8.59 9.67 -19.12
CA LEU A 345 8.80 8.25 -18.84
C LEU A 345 10.17 8.00 -18.27
N TYR A 346 10.21 7.22 -17.20
CA TYR A 346 11.41 6.59 -16.66
C TYR A 346 11.43 5.09 -16.95
N VAL A 347 12.61 4.54 -17.15
CA VAL A 347 12.85 3.09 -17.21
C VAL A 347 13.91 2.73 -16.18
N TRP A 348 13.59 1.81 -15.28
CA TRP A 348 14.49 1.39 -14.21
C TRP A 348 14.79 -0.11 -14.24
N ALA A 349 15.92 -0.48 -13.62
CA ALA A 349 16.20 -1.82 -13.15
C ALA A 349 16.13 -1.85 -11.61
N PHE A 350 15.58 -2.92 -11.07
CA PHE A 350 15.64 -3.24 -9.65
C PHE A 350 16.36 -4.58 -9.47
N ASN A 351 17.31 -4.66 -8.57
CA ASN A 351 18.17 -5.82 -8.39
C ASN A 351 17.54 -6.99 -7.64
N ASN A 352 16.23 -6.92 -7.33
CA ASN A 352 15.46 -7.92 -6.57
C ASN A 352 16.04 -8.23 -5.17
N THR A 353 16.66 -7.25 -4.53
CA THR A 353 17.16 -7.38 -3.16
C THR A 353 16.01 -7.67 -2.21
N LYS A 354 16.15 -8.70 -1.37
CA LYS A 354 15.21 -9.04 -0.30
C LYS A 354 15.75 -8.62 1.05
N ALA A 355 14.84 -8.29 1.96
CA ALA A 355 15.16 -7.99 3.36
C ALA A 355 15.32 -9.26 4.19
N GLY A 356 16.06 -9.17 5.29
CA GLY A 356 15.96 -10.12 6.40
C GLY A 356 14.84 -9.67 7.36
N ARG A 357 14.11 -10.63 7.94
CA ARG A 357 13.01 -10.37 8.89
C ARG A 357 13.29 -10.96 10.26
N TYR A 358 12.68 -10.40 11.28
CA TYR A 358 12.66 -10.96 12.63
C TYR A 358 11.23 -11.02 13.15
N TYR A 359 10.96 -12.07 13.91
CA TYR A 359 9.71 -12.33 14.62
C TYR A 359 10.05 -12.56 16.08
N GLY A 360 9.65 -11.64 16.93
CA GLY A 360 10.07 -11.62 18.32
C GLY A 360 8.92 -11.89 19.28
N GLN A 361 9.27 -12.39 20.47
CA GLN A 361 8.37 -12.45 21.61
C GLN A 361 9.07 -11.89 22.84
N VAL A 362 8.42 -10.98 23.55
CA VAL A 362 8.90 -10.45 24.83
C VAL A 362 8.19 -11.21 25.96
N ILE A 363 8.99 -11.77 26.86
CA ILE A 363 8.48 -12.54 28.01
C ILE A 363 9.06 -12.06 29.34
N ASP A 364 8.34 -12.27 30.41
CA ASP A 364 8.84 -12.13 31.78
C ASP A 364 9.84 -13.26 32.08
N SER A 365 11.06 -12.91 32.51
CA SER A 365 12.13 -13.87 32.71
C SER A 365 11.93 -14.84 33.90
N LEU A 366 10.99 -14.53 34.80
CA LEU A 366 10.70 -15.36 35.97
C LEU A 366 9.48 -16.28 35.74
N SER A 367 8.41 -15.74 35.16
CA SER A 367 7.17 -16.47 34.94
C SER A 367 7.06 -17.12 33.56
N GLY A 368 7.80 -16.62 32.57
CA GLY A 368 7.67 -17.00 31.17
C GLY A 368 6.42 -16.42 30.48
N ALA A 369 5.64 -15.60 31.18
CA ALA A 369 4.43 -14.99 30.62
C ALA A 369 4.78 -13.93 29.57
N PRO A 370 3.95 -13.77 28.51
CA PRO A 370 4.15 -12.71 27.52
C PRO A 370 4.01 -11.33 28.15
N ILE A 371 4.83 -10.37 27.68
CA ILE A 371 4.77 -8.98 28.12
C ILE A 371 4.11 -8.13 27.05
N VAL A 372 2.91 -7.66 27.36
CA VAL A 372 2.09 -6.78 26.50
C VAL A 372 2.57 -5.33 26.60
N ASN A 373 2.48 -4.61 25.47
CA ASN A 373 2.88 -3.18 25.41
C ASN A 373 4.33 -2.92 25.87
N ALA A 374 5.24 -3.86 25.66
CA ALA A 374 6.65 -3.56 25.70
C ALA A 374 7.04 -2.76 24.45
N VAL A 375 7.78 -1.68 24.64
CA VAL A 375 8.25 -0.84 23.53
C VAL A 375 9.50 -1.48 22.95
N VAL A 376 9.47 -1.76 21.65
CA VAL A 376 10.61 -2.29 20.89
C VAL A 376 11.08 -1.20 19.93
N THR A 377 12.32 -0.77 20.09
CA THR A 377 12.92 0.31 19.32
C THR A 377 14.11 -0.21 18.54
N LEU A 378 14.18 0.14 17.25
CA LEU A 378 15.31 -0.14 16.40
C LEU A 378 16.38 0.93 16.61
N ALA A 379 17.62 0.56 16.95
CA ALA A 379 18.67 1.54 17.29
C ALA A 379 18.99 2.50 16.14
N ASP A 380 18.98 1.98 14.91
CA ASP A 380 19.28 2.76 13.70
C ASP A 380 18.10 3.62 13.23
N ASN A 381 16.88 3.36 13.74
CA ASN A 381 15.68 4.14 13.44
C ASN A 381 14.74 4.24 14.64
N PRO A 382 15.11 5.05 15.66
CA PRO A 382 14.31 5.17 16.89
C PRO A 382 12.91 5.78 16.69
N GLY A 383 12.65 6.37 15.52
CA GLY A 383 11.33 6.88 15.14
C GLY A 383 10.31 5.78 14.82
N LEU A 384 10.76 4.56 14.57
CA LEU A 384 9.92 3.39 14.28
C LEU A 384 9.81 2.46 15.50
N ALA A 385 9.43 3.01 16.65
CA ALA A 385 9.13 2.21 17.83
C ALA A 385 7.78 1.49 17.64
N GLN A 386 7.71 0.22 18.02
CA GLN A 386 6.48 -0.56 18.07
C GLN A 386 6.22 -1.09 19.47
N THR A 387 5.01 -1.53 19.74
CA THR A 387 4.64 -2.16 21.00
C THR A 387 4.25 -3.61 20.78
N THR A 388 4.63 -4.47 21.73
CA THR A 388 4.22 -5.87 21.70
C THR A 388 2.71 -6.02 21.89
N ASP A 389 2.14 -6.99 21.19
CA ASP A 389 0.75 -7.40 21.32
C ASP A 389 0.47 -8.26 22.58
N PHE A 390 -0.69 -8.91 22.63
CA PHE A 390 -1.09 -9.76 23.76
C PHE A 390 -0.23 -10.99 23.99
N ASP A 391 0.30 -11.52 22.92
CA ASP A 391 1.18 -12.69 22.97
C ASP A 391 2.64 -12.25 23.20
N GLY A 392 2.85 -10.95 23.48
CA GLY A 392 4.16 -10.34 23.61
C GLY A 392 4.90 -10.26 22.28
N ALA A 393 4.20 -10.45 21.16
CA ALA A 393 4.81 -10.56 19.85
C ALA A 393 5.14 -9.18 19.25
N PHE A 394 6.20 -9.16 18.45
CA PHE A 394 6.65 -8.03 17.63
C PHE A 394 7.39 -8.55 16.39
N ASN A 395 7.45 -7.75 15.35
CA ASN A 395 8.12 -8.14 14.13
C ASN A 395 8.80 -6.94 13.44
N GLY A 396 9.57 -7.23 12.41
CA GLY A 396 10.18 -6.19 11.58
C GLY A 396 11.17 -6.78 10.60
N GLY A 397 11.84 -5.89 9.86
CA GLY A 397 12.84 -6.31 8.89
C GLY A 397 13.81 -5.20 8.54
N SER A 398 14.92 -5.58 7.92
CA SER A 398 15.97 -4.66 7.50
C SER A 398 16.75 -5.23 6.32
N LEU A 399 17.40 -4.33 5.57
CA LEU A 399 18.44 -4.67 4.59
C LEU A 399 19.80 -4.96 5.22
N SER A 400 20.00 -4.59 6.48
CA SER A 400 21.24 -4.85 7.21
C SER A 400 21.34 -6.32 7.62
N ASP A 401 22.54 -6.87 7.65
CA ASP A 401 22.80 -8.25 8.10
C ASP A 401 22.56 -8.47 9.60
N ALA A 402 22.39 -7.39 10.36
CA ALA A 402 22.05 -7.41 11.77
C ALA A 402 21.34 -6.12 12.17
N VAL A 403 20.48 -6.22 13.18
CA VAL A 403 19.81 -5.07 13.80
C VAL A 403 19.99 -5.12 15.32
N THR A 404 20.05 -3.95 15.94
CA THR A 404 20.06 -3.82 17.39
C THR A 404 18.70 -3.33 17.86
N LEU A 405 18.04 -4.14 18.69
CA LEU A 405 16.73 -3.85 19.26
C LEU A 405 16.88 -3.50 20.74
N THR A 406 16.26 -2.39 21.16
CA THR A 406 16.09 -2.07 22.58
C THR A 406 14.64 -2.32 22.97
N VAL A 407 14.43 -3.12 24.02
CA VAL A 407 13.12 -3.50 24.51
C VAL A 407 12.92 -2.96 25.91
N GLU A 408 11.86 -2.19 26.09
CA GLU A 408 11.55 -1.48 27.33
C GLU A 408 10.11 -1.73 27.78
N ARG A 409 9.92 -1.91 29.07
CA ARG A 409 8.61 -1.98 29.72
C ARG A 409 8.67 -1.42 31.13
N SER A 410 7.71 -0.59 31.51
CA SER A 410 7.62 -0.11 32.89
C SER A 410 7.54 -1.28 33.89
N GLY A 411 8.37 -1.24 34.93
CA GLY A 411 8.50 -2.33 35.90
C GLY A 411 9.50 -3.43 35.53
N TYR A 412 10.19 -3.29 34.40
CA TYR A 412 11.22 -4.23 33.93
C TYR A 412 12.55 -3.52 33.64
N GLU A 413 13.64 -4.24 33.79
CA GLU A 413 14.95 -3.79 33.32
C GLU A 413 14.94 -3.76 31.79
N SER A 414 15.37 -2.64 31.20
CA SER A 414 15.53 -2.49 29.74
C SER A 414 16.56 -3.49 29.21
N LYS A 415 16.34 -4.02 28.02
CA LYS A 415 17.24 -5.00 27.40
C LYS A 415 17.52 -4.64 25.95
N THR A 416 18.80 -4.66 25.59
CA THR A 416 19.26 -4.54 24.20
C THR A 416 19.70 -5.90 23.69
N VAL A 417 19.28 -6.26 22.48
CA VAL A 417 19.64 -7.49 21.80
C VAL A 417 20.10 -7.20 20.37
N GLU A 418 21.12 -7.91 19.92
CA GLU A 418 21.55 -7.92 18.54
C GLU A 418 20.94 -9.13 17.84
N VAL A 419 20.32 -8.91 16.69
CA VAL A 419 19.65 -9.93 15.89
C VAL A 419 20.32 -10.02 14.54
N SER A 420 20.96 -11.15 14.25
CA SER A 420 21.49 -11.42 12.91
C SER A 420 20.37 -11.72 11.94
N LEU A 421 20.40 -11.07 10.78
CA LEU A 421 19.42 -11.21 9.71
C LEU A 421 20.07 -11.82 8.47
N GLN A 422 19.31 -12.58 7.75
CA GLN A 422 19.69 -13.12 6.45
C GLN A 422 18.64 -12.72 5.41
N SER A 423 19.09 -12.14 4.31
CA SER A 423 18.24 -11.72 3.19
C SER A 423 17.29 -12.85 2.76
N GLY A 424 16.01 -12.51 2.61
CA GLY A 424 14.95 -13.43 2.18
C GLY A 424 14.49 -14.44 3.23
N THR A 425 14.97 -14.35 4.49
CA THR A 425 14.59 -15.28 5.57
C THR A 425 14.07 -14.57 6.80
N GLY A 426 13.40 -15.32 7.69
CA GLY A 426 12.93 -14.85 8.99
C GLY A 426 13.72 -15.47 10.14
N THR A 427 14.07 -14.66 11.14
CA THR A 427 14.75 -15.07 12.37
C THR A 427 13.79 -14.95 13.55
N ASN A 428 13.54 -16.05 14.28
CA ASN A 428 12.74 -16.02 15.50
C ASN A 428 13.62 -15.69 16.72
N ILE A 429 13.12 -14.77 17.57
CA ILE A 429 13.83 -14.32 18.76
C ILE A 429 12.91 -14.30 19.99
N THR A 430 13.48 -14.53 21.16
CA THR A 430 12.77 -14.34 22.44
C THR A 430 13.57 -13.39 23.31
N VAL A 431 12.92 -12.31 23.77
CA VAL A 431 13.53 -11.32 24.65
C VAL A 431 12.93 -11.46 26.04
N ALA A 432 13.66 -12.05 26.96
CA ALA A 432 13.24 -12.16 28.36
C ALA A 432 13.66 -10.90 29.13
N LEU A 433 12.67 -10.14 29.63
CA LEU A 433 12.90 -8.99 30.51
C LEU A 433 12.84 -9.39 31.97
N ARG A 434 13.72 -8.84 32.77
CA ARG A 434 13.76 -9.07 34.21
C ARG A 434 12.92 -8.03 34.93
N PRO A 435 11.94 -8.45 35.80
CA PRO A 435 11.22 -7.50 36.63
C PRO A 435 12.19 -6.73 37.54
N ILE A 436 11.99 -5.40 37.64
CA ILE A 436 12.70 -4.59 38.62
C ILE A 436 12.15 -4.95 39.99
N ALA A 437 13.00 -5.48 40.86
CA ALA A 437 12.62 -5.74 42.23
C ALA A 437 12.38 -4.39 42.94
N THR A 438 11.14 -3.94 42.98
CA THR A 438 10.75 -2.84 43.90
C THR A 438 10.72 -3.39 45.30
N ALA A 439 11.66 -2.93 46.15
CA ALA A 439 11.64 -3.21 47.56
C ALA A 439 10.40 -2.55 48.20
N THR A 440 9.32 -3.32 48.29
CA THR A 440 8.03 -3.20 48.95
C THR A 440 6.85 -3.53 48.05
N THR A 441 6.80 -4.76 47.54
CA THR A 441 5.50 -5.37 47.28
C THR A 441 5.27 -6.38 48.39
N MET A 442 4.26 -6.15 49.21
CA MET A 442 3.63 -7.33 49.80
C MET A 442 3.16 -8.17 48.64
N PRO A 443 3.64 -9.43 48.50
CA PRO A 443 3.03 -10.35 47.55
C PRO A 443 1.55 -10.41 47.92
N LEU A 444 0.66 -10.32 46.95
CA LEU A 444 -0.67 -10.91 47.08
C LEU A 444 -0.41 -12.45 47.13
N GLU A 445 -0.02 -12.91 48.34
CA GLU A 445 0.15 -14.33 48.57
C GLU A 445 -1.18 -14.98 48.26
N ASP A 446 -1.21 -15.85 47.25
CA ASP A 446 -2.19 -16.90 47.00
C ASP A 446 -3.65 -16.49 46.68
N GLN A 447 -3.92 -15.27 46.19
CA GLN A 447 -5.28 -14.89 45.78
C GLN A 447 -5.36 -14.61 44.28
N THR A 448 -5.75 -15.63 43.54
CA THR A 448 -5.95 -15.56 42.10
C THR A 448 -7.18 -14.73 41.75
N VAL A 449 -7.00 -13.67 40.91
CA VAL A 449 -8.12 -13.01 40.23
C VAL A 449 -8.65 -13.98 39.17
N LEU A 450 -9.89 -14.45 39.32
CA LEU A 450 -10.50 -15.40 38.39
C LEU A 450 -11.59 -14.72 37.57
N LEU A 451 -11.53 -14.88 36.29
CA LEU A 451 -12.51 -14.37 35.32
C LEU A 451 -13.26 -15.54 34.67
N TYR A 452 -14.61 -15.52 34.71
CA TYR A 452 -15.42 -16.51 34.03
C TYR A 452 -16.84 -15.99 33.71
N PRO A 453 -17.48 -16.50 32.66
CA PRO A 453 -16.85 -17.21 31.58
C PRO A 453 -15.99 -16.31 30.71
N THR A 454 -14.92 -16.82 30.14
CA THR A 454 -14.16 -16.16 29.08
C THR A 454 -13.75 -17.26 28.09
N PRO A 455 -14.28 -17.22 26.84
CA PRO A 455 -15.13 -16.21 26.21
C PRO A 455 -16.54 -16.07 26.83
N ALA A 456 -17.10 -14.86 26.75
CA ALA A 456 -18.43 -14.52 27.26
C ALA A 456 -19.31 -13.88 26.17
N GLN A 457 -20.63 -14.13 26.21
CA GLN A 457 -21.58 -13.48 25.29
C GLN A 457 -22.12 -12.16 25.85
N GLN A 458 -22.39 -12.07 27.16
CA GLN A 458 -23.04 -10.92 27.78
C GLN A 458 -22.25 -10.31 28.92
N SER A 459 -21.62 -11.10 29.77
CA SER A 459 -20.88 -10.61 30.93
C SER A 459 -19.79 -11.55 31.39
N VAL A 460 -18.73 -11.00 31.98
CA VAL A 460 -17.65 -11.71 32.66
C VAL A 460 -17.70 -11.37 34.12
N GLN A 461 -17.71 -12.38 34.97
CA GLN A 461 -17.61 -12.26 36.40
C GLN A 461 -16.13 -12.30 36.81
N VAL A 462 -15.69 -11.30 37.57
CA VAL A 462 -14.32 -11.19 38.08
C VAL A 462 -14.37 -11.39 39.59
N ASN A 463 -13.82 -12.49 40.08
CA ASN A 463 -13.61 -12.69 41.51
C ASN A 463 -12.32 -11.97 41.91
N LEU A 464 -12.46 -11.02 42.83
CA LEU A 464 -11.37 -10.21 43.34
C LEU A 464 -11.00 -10.66 44.75
N PRO A 465 -9.69 -10.68 45.06
CA PRO A 465 -9.24 -10.86 46.46
C PRO A 465 -9.60 -9.64 47.29
N ASP A 466 -9.26 -9.70 48.60
CA ASP A 466 -9.33 -8.48 49.44
C ASP A 466 -8.34 -7.43 48.93
N LEU A 467 -8.87 -6.33 48.43
CA LEU A 467 -8.11 -5.28 47.77
C LEU A 467 -7.86 -4.10 48.71
N PRO A 468 -6.71 -3.41 48.57
CA PRO A 468 -6.49 -2.13 49.28
C PRO A 468 -7.56 -1.10 48.89
N LYS A 469 -8.02 -0.32 49.85
CA LYS A 469 -8.99 0.74 49.61
C LYS A 469 -8.44 1.77 48.60
N GLY A 470 -9.23 2.08 47.57
CA GLY A 470 -8.81 2.97 46.47
C GLY A 470 -8.22 2.22 45.27
N THR A 471 -8.30 0.88 45.22
CA THR A 471 -7.99 0.09 44.05
C THR A 471 -8.95 0.42 42.89
N THR A 472 -8.44 0.49 41.69
CA THR A 472 -9.21 0.81 40.47
C THR A 472 -9.02 -0.29 39.43
N ALA A 473 -9.98 -0.44 38.51
CA ALA A 473 -9.84 -1.34 37.38
C ALA A 473 -10.22 -0.64 36.07
N ILE A 474 -9.60 -1.10 34.99
CA ILE A 474 -9.89 -0.63 33.63
C ILE A 474 -9.98 -1.84 32.70
N LEU A 475 -10.98 -1.85 31.83
CA LEU A 475 -11.02 -2.71 30.66
C LEU A 475 -10.49 -1.92 29.47
N LEU A 476 -9.43 -2.40 28.87
CA LEU A 476 -8.79 -1.78 27.70
C LEU A 476 -9.12 -2.57 26.43
N SER A 477 -9.26 -1.88 25.31
CA SER A 477 -9.21 -2.50 23.99
C SER A 477 -7.79 -3.00 23.69
N MET A 478 -7.62 -3.72 22.59
CA MET A 478 -6.31 -4.21 22.14
C MET A 478 -5.33 -3.07 21.79
N GLU A 479 -5.88 -1.91 21.39
CA GLU A 479 -5.12 -0.69 21.09
C GLU A 479 -4.79 0.14 22.35
N GLY A 480 -5.11 -0.41 23.55
CA GLY A 480 -4.85 0.24 24.84
C GLY A 480 -5.84 1.35 25.21
N GLN A 481 -6.96 1.47 24.48
CA GLN A 481 -7.99 2.47 24.79
C GLN A 481 -8.91 1.98 25.92
N PRO A 482 -9.22 2.83 26.92
CA PRO A 482 -10.14 2.45 27.98
C PRO A 482 -11.57 2.30 27.43
N VAL A 483 -12.15 1.11 27.63
CA VAL A 483 -13.52 0.76 27.21
C VAL A 483 -14.48 0.90 28.39
N GLN A 484 -14.07 0.43 29.57
CA GLN A 484 -14.81 0.56 30.82
C GLN A 484 -13.83 0.81 31.97
N SER A 485 -14.28 1.48 33.02
CA SER A 485 -13.45 1.73 34.20
C SER A 485 -14.27 1.67 35.49
N TRP A 486 -13.63 1.22 36.57
CA TRP A 486 -14.21 1.12 37.89
C TRP A 486 -13.30 1.78 38.89
N GLN A 487 -13.87 2.70 39.67
CA GLN A 487 -13.19 3.42 40.74
C GLN A 487 -13.57 2.85 42.10
N GLU A 488 -12.61 2.83 43.04
CA GLU A 488 -12.84 2.42 44.44
C GLU A 488 -13.51 1.03 44.56
N LEU A 489 -12.86 -0.01 44.04
CA LEU A 489 -13.36 -1.37 44.15
C LEU A 489 -13.42 -1.80 45.63
N ASN A 490 -14.66 -1.94 46.17
CA ASN A 490 -14.94 -2.33 47.56
C ASN A 490 -15.67 -3.69 47.63
N THR A 491 -15.59 -4.49 46.60
CA THR A 491 -16.31 -5.76 46.50
C THR A 491 -15.36 -6.87 46.01
N ASN A 492 -15.59 -8.11 46.47
CA ASN A 492 -14.83 -9.28 46.04
C ASN A 492 -15.40 -9.86 44.74
N LEU A 493 -16.40 -9.22 44.13
CA LEU A 493 -17.03 -9.63 42.92
C LEU A 493 -17.32 -8.43 42.02
N LEU A 494 -16.73 -8.37 40.86
CA LEU A 494 -17.01 -7.38 39.82
C LEU A 494 -17.66 -8.06 38.62
N LEU A 495 -18.71 -7.46 38.07
CA LEU A 495 -19.35 -7.90 36.85
C LEU A 495 -18.96 -6.94 35.71
N ILE A 496 -18.30 -7.45 34.68
CA ILE A 496 -18.02 -6.73 33.45
C ILE A 496 -19.13 -7.06 32.46
N GLU A 497 -20.05 -6.15 32.26
CA GLU A 497 -21.11 -6.31 31.25
C GLU A 497 -20.58 -5.90 29.88
N ARG A 498 -20.87 -6.72 28.85
CA ARG A 498 -20.50 -6.41 27.49
C ARG A 498 -21.13 -5.10 27.00
N GLY A 499 -22.43 -4.92 27.23
CA GLY A 499 -23.17 -3.74 26.78
C GLY A 499 -23.04 -3.56 25.27
N HIS A 500 -22.52 -2.38 24.86
CA HIS A 500 -22.23 -2.03 23.46
C HIS A 500 -20.78 -2.35 23.04
N THR A 501 -20.00 -3.00 23.91
CA THR A 501 -18.62 -3.40 23.58
C THR A 501 -18.65 -4.44 22.46
N PRO A 502 -17.95 -4.23 21.33
CA PRO A 502 -17.89 -5.20 20.23
C PRO A 502 -17.40 -6.57 20.68
N ALA A 503 -17.69 -7.61 19.89
CA ALA A 503 -17.03 -8.91 20.06
C ALA A 503 -15.52 -8.73 19.84
N GLY A 504 -14.71 -9.37 20.64
CA GLY A 504 -13.25 -9.23 20.54
C GLY A 504 -12.51 -9.55 21.82
N LYS A 505 -11.20 -9.38 21.80
CA LYS A 505 -10.30 -9.53 22.96
C LYS A 505 -10.12 -8.18 23.64
N TYR A 506 -10.08 -8.17 24.96
CA TYR A 506 -9.89 -7.03 25.83
C TYR A 506 -8.96 -7.39 26.97
N LEU A 507 -8.42 -6.37 27.65
CA LEU A 507 -7.52 -6.54 28.77
C LEU A 507 -8.13 -5.92 30.02
N PHE A 508 -8.42 -6.73 31.03
CA PHE A 508 -8.79 -6.26 32.35
C PHE A 508 -7.52 -5.98 33.16
N VAL A 509 -7.35 -4.74 33.62
CA VAL A 509 -6.19 -4.29 34.38
C VAL A 509 -6.64 -3.76 35.72
N LEU A 510 -6.05 -4.25 36.79
CA LEU A 510 -6.31 -3.83 38.17
C LEU A 510 -5.13 -2.96 38.66
N TYR A 511 -5.42 -1.78 39.21
CA TYR A 511 -4.42 -0.85 39.72
C TYR A 511 -4.52 -0.67 41.23
N SER A 512 -3.38 -0.61 41.90
CA SER A 512 -3.30 -0.20 43.30
C SER A 512 -3.71 1.27 43.48
N PRO A 513 -3.97 1.73 44.69
CA PRO A 513 -4.22 3.14 44.99
C PRO A 513 -3.09 4.10 44.60
N THR A 514 -1.88 3.55 44.41
CA THR A 514 -0.69 4.30 43.98
C THR A 514 -0.46 4.23 42.46
N GLY A 515 -1.40 3.63 41.72
CA GLY A 515 -1.32 3.49 40.25
C GLY A 515 -0.47 2.35 39.74
N GLN A 516 0.02 1.42 40.59
CA GLN A 516 0.72 0.24 40.17
C GLN A 516 -0.26 -0.83 39.64
N VAL A 517 0.10 -1.53 38.57
CA VAL A 517 -0.65 -2.68 38.07
C VAL A 517 -0.53 -3.83 39.07
N LEU A 518 -1.66 -4.28 39.61
CA LEU A 518 -1.74 -5.43 40.52
C LEU A 518 -1.88 -6.74 39.74
N THR A 519 -2.69 -6.73 38.69
CA THR A 519 -2.87 -7.88 37.79
C THR A 519 -3.43 -7.43 36.46
N THR A 520 -3.21 -8.27 35.45
CA THR A 520 -3.72 -8.11 34.10
C THR A 520 -4.29 -9.45 33.65
N GLN A 521 -5.54 -9.46 33.15
CA GLN A 521 -6.22 -10.66 32.73
C GLN A 521 -6.95 -10.46 31.40
N PRO A 522 -6.88 -11.41 30.45
CA PRO A 522 -7.61 -11.30 29.20
C PRO A 522 -9.12 -11.50 29.40
N VAL A 523 -9.91 -10.69 28.70
CA VAL A 523 -11.37 -10.82 28.59
C VAL A 523 -11.72 -11.00 27.12
N VAL A 524 -12.54 -12.00 26.80
CA VAL A 524 -12.97 -12.25 25.43
C VAL A 524 -14.50 -12.20 25.38
N PHE A 525 -15.04 -11.31 24.54
CA PHE A 525 -16.47 -11.27 24.21
C PHE A 525 -16.70 -11.88 22.82
N GLN A 526 -17.75 -12.74 22.71
CA GLN A 526 -18.19 -13.36 21.45
C GLN A 526 -19.47 -12.73 20.95
#